data_85fd8516f7f81e7bec3f43c866ae8f19
#
_entry.id   85fd8516f7f81e7bec3f43c866ae8f19
#
_cell.length_a   1.000
_cell.length_b   1.000
_cell.length_c   1.000
_cell.angle_alpha   90.00
_cell.angle_beta   90.00
_cell.angle_gamma   90.00
#
_symmetry.space_group_name_H-M   'P 1'
#
loop_
_entity.id
_entity.type
_entity.pdbx_description
1 polymer ?
#
loop_
_entity_poly.entity_id
_entity_poly.type
_entity_poly.pdbx_seq_one_letter_code
_entity_poly.pdbx_strand_id
1 'polypeptide(L)'
;MRVVISLKKIVKIITCLLAFLIVGATLAGCTNVRKRANGQDNWKKIEKKKKVVIGLDDSFVPMGFREKDGSLVGFDVDLAREVFKRYGIDVDFQTIDWSMKETELRNGTIDLIWNGYTVNPERKKTVAFSVPYLRNQQVLVSKKKENVYDAKSMKGKALGQQSGSSGYESYMSQPKLLKNYVKEAVQYDTFNNAFLDLNANRIQGLLIDSVYADYYVAHEPD
;
A
#
# COMPACT_ATOMS: atom_id res chain seq x y z
N MET A 1 56.83 -36.46 -15.92
CA MET A 1 56.64 -35.68 -14.67
C MET A 1 55.18 -35.79 -14.26
N ARG A 2 54.84 -36.57 -13.22
CA ARG A 2 53.44 -36.70 -12.73
C ARG A 2 53.19 -35.60 -11.66
N VAL A 3 52.30 -34.71 -11.92
CA VAL A 3 51.89 -33.70 -10.95
C VAL A 3 50.93 -34.36 -9.96
N VAL A 4 51.39 -34.65 -8.74
CA VAL A 4 50.54 -35.14 -7.64
C VAL A 4 49.90 -33.97 -6.97
N ILE A 5 48.63 -33.67 -7.29
CA ILE A 5 47.84 -32.63 -6.63
C ILE A 5 47.39 -33.17 -5.28
N SER A 6 47.81 -32.54 -4.20
CA SER A 6 47.46 -32.93 -2.82
C SER A 6 45.92 -32.92 -2.64
N LEU A 7 45.37 -33.96 -2.03
CA LEU A 7 43.94 -34.13 -1.75
C LEU A 7 43.33 -32.88 -1.06
N LYS A 8 44.10 -32.20 -0.18
CA LYS A 8 43.70 -30.96 0.46
C LYS A 8 43.48 -29.77 -0.51
N LYS A 9 44.24 -29.73 -1.64
CA LYS A 9 44.04 -28.69 -2.67
C LYS A 9 42.79 -28.97 -3.51
N ILE A 10 42.52 -30.24 -3.80
CA ILE A 10 41.33 -30.67 -4.53
C ILE A 10 40.08 -30.35 -3.71
N VAL A 11 40.05 -30.68 -2.42
CA VAL A 11 38.92 -30.34 -1.53
C VAL A 11 38.68 -28.85 -1.45
N LYS A 12 39.71 -28.01 -1.32
CA LYS A 12 39.54 -26.56 -1.33
C LYS A 12 38.96 -26.01 -2.64
N ILE A 13 39.40 -26.53 -3.77
CA ILE A 13 38.87 -26.10 -5.07
C ILE A 13 37.39 -26.48 -5.22
N ILE A 14 37.01 -27.69 -4.81
CA ILE A 14 35.61 -28.16 -4.82
C ILE A 14 34.75 -27.33 -3.89
N THR A 15 35.21 -26.96 -2.70
CA THR A 15 34.48 -26.13 -1.75
C THR A 15 34.27 -24.70 -2.29
N CYS A 16 35.29 -24.11 -2.93
CA CYS A 16 35.17 -22.81 -3.59
C CYS A 16 34.19 -22.84 -4.77
N LEU A 17 34.23 -23.88 -5.58
CA LEU A 17 33.27 -24.06 -6.71
C LEU A 17 31.84 -24.25 -6.25
N LEU A 18 31.62 -25.01 -5.18
CA LEU A 18 30.29 -25.18 -4.56
C LEU A 18 29.77 -23.86 -3.97
N ALA A 19 30.63 -23.10 -3.29
CA ALA A 19 30.27 -21.78 -2.76
C ALA A 19 29.89 -20.79 -3.90
N PHE A 20 30.62 -20.79 -5.01
CA PHE A 20 30.30 -19.98 -6.19
C PHE A 20 29.00 -20.39 -6.87
N LEU A 21 28.68 -21.67 -6.91
CA LEU A 21 27.41 -22.20 -7.44
C LEU A 21 26.20 -21.77 -6.58
N ILE A 22 26.36 -21.77 -5.25
CA ILE A 22 25.30 -21.36 -4.31
C ILE A 22 25.04 -19.85 -4.43
N VAL A 23 26.09 -19.01 -4.52
CA VAL A 23 25.96 -17.56 -4.70
C VAL A 23 25.36 -17.22 -6.07
N GLY A 24 25.71 -17.95 -7.13
CA GLY A 24 25.12 -17.79 -8.46
C GLY A 24 23.63 -18.13 -8.52
N ALA A 25 23.19 -19.16 -7.80
CA ALA A 25 21.78 -19.57 -7.74
C ALA A 25 20.89 -18.55 -7.00
N THR A 26 21.41 -17.87 -5.97
CA THR A 26 20.64 -16.84 -5.22
C THR A 26 20.45 -15.53 -6.01
N LEU A 27 21.38 -15.17 -6.89
CA LEU A 27 21.27 -13.98 -7.75
C LEU A 27 20.29 -14.20 -8.93
N ALA A 28 20.12 -15.42 -9.43
CA ALA A 28 19.19 -15.72 -10.50
C ALA A 28 17.70 -15.73 -10.04
N GLY A 29 17.44 -15.95 -8.74
CA GLY A 29 16.10 -15.98 -8.17
C GLY A 29 15.38 -14.62 -8.23
N CYS A 30 16.06 -13.52 -7.93
CA CYS A 30 15.45 -12.20 -7.84
C CYS A 30 15.03 -11.60 -9.20
N THR A 31 15.72 -11.91 -10.29
CA THR A 31 15.38 -11.40 -11.64
C THR A 31 14.17 -12.08 -12.24
N ASN A 32 13.92 -13.34 -11.92
CA ASN A 32 12.76 -14.08 -12.41
C ASN A 32 11.45 -13.68 -11.72
N VAL A 33 11.49 -13.32 -10.44
CA VAL A 33 10.31 -12.86 -9.69
C VAL A 33 9.83 -11.50 -10.22
N ARG A 34 10.73 -10.56 -10.48
CA ARG A 34 10.39 -9.25 -11.07
C ARG A 34 9.81 -9.36 -12.49
N LYS A 35 10.36 -10.21 -13.34
CA LYS A 35 9.83 -10.47 -14.70
C LYS A 35 8.46 -11.15 -14.66
N ARG A 36 8.23 -12.06 -13.72
CA ARG A 36 6.94 -12.74 -13.54
C ARG A 36 5.85 -11.79 -13.05
N ALA A 37 6.14 -10.93 -12.07
CA ALA A 37 5.16 -10.00 -11.51
C ALA A 37 4.66 -8.95 -12.53
N ASN A 38 5.53 -8.51 -13.47
CA ASN A 38 5.20 -7.44 -14.41
C ASN A 38 4.75 -7.93 -15.80
N GLY A 39 4.68 -9.23 -16.03
CA GLY A 39 4.43 -9.78 -17.38
C GLY A 39 3.47 -10.95 -17.43
N GLN A 40 2.86 -11.36 -16.33
CA GLN A 40 1.90 -12.47 -16.35
C GLN A 40 0.47 -11.95 -16.18
N ASP A 41 -0.32 -12.14 -17.24
CA ASP A 41 -1.77 -12.09 -17.15
C ASP A 41 -2.26 -13.32 -16.36
N ASN A 42 -2.72 -13.10 -15.13
CA ASN A 42 -3.23 -14.15 -14.26
C ASN A 42 -4.73 -14.40 -14.43
N TRP A 43 -5.41 -13.71 -15.38
CA TRP A 43 -6.85 -13.81 -15.54
C TRP A 43 -7.34 -15.25 -15.73
N LYS A 44 -6.71 -16.01 -16.63
CA LYS A 44 -7.05 -17.42 -16.85
C LYS A 44 -6.93 -18.29 -15.59
N LYS A 45 -5.99 -17.97 -14.71
CA LYS A 45 -5.81 -18.67 -13.44
C LYS A 45 -6.94 -18.34 -12.46
N ILE A 46 -7.31 -17.06 -12.36
CA ILE A 46 -8.43 -16.57 -11.55
C ILE A 46 -9.75 -17.18 -12.05
N GLU A 47 -9.99 -17.11 -13.36
CA GLU A 47 -11.17 -17.67 -14.00
C GLU A 47 -11.32 -19.18 -13.76
N LYS A 48 -10.21 -19.93 -13.85
CA LYS A 48 -10.20 -21.39 -13.56
C LYS A 48 -10.46 -21.69 -12.08
N LYS A 49 -9.90 -20.88 -11.17
CA LYS A 49 -10.09 -21.05 -9.71
C LYS A 49 -11.47 -20.59 -9.25
N LYS A 50 -12.17 -19.77 -10.05
CA LYS A 50 -13.42 -19.10 -9.69
C LYS A 50 -13.31 -18.26 -8.41
N LYS A 51 -12.10 -17.75 -8.12
CA LYS A 51 -11.80 -16.99 -6.92
C LYS A 51 -10.72 -15.93 -7.20
N VAL A 52 -10.96 -14.70 -6.75
CA VAL A 52 -9.99 -13.59 -6.77
C VAL A 52 -9.72 -13.11 -5.34
N VAL A 53 -8.46 -12.81 -5.05
CA VAL A 53 -8.05 -12.26 -3.75
C VAL A 53 -7.78 -10.77 -3.91
N ILE A 54 -8.52 -9.94 -3.16
CA ILE A 54 -8.43 -8.48 -3.19
C ILE A 54 -7.84 -7.98 -1.88
N GLY A 55 -6.71 -7.27 -1.96
CA GLY A 55 -6.09 -6.62 -0.81
C GLY A 55 -6.70 -5.23 -0.54
N LEU A 56 -7.00 -4.97 0.72
CA LEU A 56 -7.54 -3.69 1.19
C LEU A 56 -7.11 -3.37 2.63
N ASP A 57 -7.17 -2.09 2.99
CA ASP A 57 -7.22 -1.61 4.37
C ASP A 57 -8.68 -1.61 4.81
N ASP A 58 -9.06 -2.52 5.72
CA ASP A 58 -10.45 -2.69 6.18
C ASP A 58 -10.89 -1.67 7.23
N SER A 59 -10.19 -0.54 7.28
CA SER A 59 -10.53 0.64 8.08
C SER A 59 -10.77 1.90 7.25
N PHE A 60 -10.72 1.80 5.90
CA PHE A 60 -10.76 2.94 4.99
C PHE A 60 -12.20 3.30 4.58
N VAL A 61 -12.88 4.08 5.42
CA VAL A 61 -14.25 4.56 5.14
C VAL A 61 -14.28 5.61 4.02
N PRO A 62 -15.33 5.65 3.20
CA PRO A 62 -16.42 4.69 3.05
C PRO A 62 -16.12 3.58 2.03
N MET A 63 -14.85 3.40 1.60
CA MET A 63 -14.47 2.54 0.49
C MET A 63 -14.45 1.06 0.86
N GLY A 64 -13.83 0.71 2.01
CA GLY A 64 -13.79 -0.65 2.55
C GLY A 64 -13.48 -0.60 4.04
N PHE A 65 -14.43 -1.04 4.86
CA PHE A 65 -14.29 -0.99 6.31
C PHE A 65 -15.12 -2.05 7.00
N ARG A 66 -14.78 -2.31 8.27
CA ARG A 66 -15.57 -3.23 9.09
C ARG A 66 -16.56 -2.48 9.95
N GLU A 67 -17.80 -2.96 9.94
CA GLU A 67 -18.83 -2.55 10.87
C GLU A 67 -18.60 -3.15 12.26
N LYS A 68 -19.42 -2.74 13.23
CA LYS A 68 -19.30 -3.21 14.64
C LYS A 68 -19.49 -4.71 14.81
N ASP A 69 -20.24 -5.34 13.92
CA ASP A 69 -20.47 -6.80 13.90
C ASP A 69 -19.34 -7.58 13.20
N GLY A 70 -18.33 -6.87 12.68
CA GLY A 70 -17.19 -7.42 11.95
C GLY A 70 -17.42 -7.61 10.46
N SER A 71 -18.61 -7.31 9.94
CA SER A 71 -18.92 -7.42 8.52
C SER A 71 -18.09 -6.41 7.71
N LEU A 72 -17.53 -6.84 6.58
CA LEU A 72 -16.80 -5.99 5.66
C LEU A 72 -17.77 -5.38 4.66
N VAL A 73 -17.82 -4.05 4.63
CA VAL A 73 -18.71 -3.24 3.81
C VAL A 73 -17.95 -2.09 3.15
N GLY A 74 -18.61 -1.38 2.25
CA GLY A 74 -18.10 -0.16 1.63
C GLY A 74 -18.24 -0.14 0.12
N PHE A 75 -18.06 1.05 -0.45
CA PHE A 75 -18.26 1.29 -1.88
C PHE A 75 -17.42 0.35 -2.75
N ASP A 76 -16.13 0.23 -2.48
CA ASP A 76 -15.22 -0.63 -3.25
C ASP A 76 -15.49 -2.11 -3.02
N VAL A 77 -15.89 -2.48 -1.80
CA VAL A 77 -16.28 -3.85 -1.44
C VAL A 77 -17.50 -4.30 -2.26
N ASP A 78 -18.53 -3.46 -2.31
CA ASP A 78 -19.75 -3.75 -3.04
C ASP A 78 -19.52 -3.75 -4.55
N LEU A 79 -18.74 -2.78 -5.05
CA LEU A 79 -18.38 -2.71 -6.46
C LEU A 79 -17.58 -3.94 -6.89
N ALA A 80 -16.62 -4.38 -6.10
CA ALA A 80 -15.84 -5.58 -6.39
C ALA A 80 -16.72 -6.83 -6.41
N ARG A 81 -17.60 -7.00 -5.42
CA ARG A 81 -18.56 -8.12 -5.38
C ARG A 81 -19.45 -8.13 -6.63
N GLU A 82 -20.01 -6.98 -7.00
CA GLU A 82 -20.89 -6.89 -8.18
C GLU A 82 -20.13 -7.18 -9.49
N VAL A 83 -18.91 -6.64 -9.65
CA VAL A 83 -18.10 -6.90 -10.85
C VAL A 83 -17.79 -8.39 -10.99
N PHE A 84 -17.25 -9.03 -9.96
CA PHE A 84 -16.83 -10.44 -10.06
C PHE A 84 -18.00 -11.42 -10.10
N LYS A 85 -19.13 -11.08 -9.49
CA LYS A 85 -20.39 -11.84 -9.64
C LYS A 85 -20.80 -12.00 -11.10
N ARG A 86 -20.60 -10.99 -11.95
CA ARG A 86 -20.92 -11.06 -13.39
C ARG A 86 -20.06 -12.06 -14.15
N TYR A 87 -18.88 -12.39 -13.63
CA TYR A 87 -17.96 -13.40 -14.17
C TYR A 87 -18.10 -14.76 -13.47
N GLY A 88 -18.98 -14.89 -12.48
CA GLY A 88 -19.12 -16.10 -11.67
C GLY A 88 -17.83 -16.42 -10.91
N ILE A 89 -17.17 -15.38 -10.35
CA ILE A 89 -15.93 -15.46 -9.57
C ILE A 89 -16.23 -14.95 -8.16
N ASP A 90 -15.85 -15.73 -7.16
CA ASP A 90 -15.96 -15.37 -5.76
C ASP A 90 -14.84 -14.39 -5.37
N VAL A 91 -15.19 -13.41 -4.54
CA VAL A 91 -14.22 -12.42 -4.02
C VAL A 91 -13.81 -12.80 -2.61
N ASP A 92 -12.51 -12.93 -2.40
CA ASP A 92 -11.88 -13.08 -1.10
C ASP A 92 -11.17 -11.77 -0.74
N PHE A 93 -11.62 -11.10 0.31
CA PHE A 93 -11.01 -9.85 0.75
C PHE A 93 -9.97 -10.14 1.83
N GLN A 94 -8.74 -9.72 1.57
CA GLN A 94 -7.62 -9.86 2.48
C GLN A 94 -7.23 -8.50 3.05
N THR A 95 -7.35 -8.34 4.37
CA THR A 95 -6.79 -7.17 5.07
C THR A 95 -5.26 -7.20 4.95
N ILE A 96 -4.69 -6.10 4.51
CA ILE A 96 -3.23 -5.95 4.33
C ILE A 96 -2.74 -4.68 5.03
N ASP A 97 -1.45 -4.67 5.37
CA ASP A 97 -0.75 -3.43 5.66
C ASP A 97 -0.66 -2.59 4.38
N TRP A 98 -1.22 -1.36 4.43
CA TRP A 98 -1.29 -0.50 3.25
C TRP A 98 0.10 -0.13 2.69
N SER A 99 1.12 -0.09 3.53
CA SER A 99 2.50 0.14 3.09
C SER A 99 3.08 -1.02 2.27
N MET A 100 2.49 -2.22 2.39
CA MET A 100 2.95 -3.44 1.73
C MET A 100 2.15 -3.81 0.48
N LYS A 101 1.12 -3.04 0.12
CA LYS A 101 0.15 -3.37 -0.96
C LYS A 101 0.77 -3.79 -2.30
N GLU A 102 1.78 -3.04 -2.80
CA GLU A 102 2.44 -3.39 -4.07
C GLU A 102 3.37 -4.61 -3.91
N THR A 103 3.89 -4.84 -2.71
CA THR A 103 4.69 -6.02 -2.40
C THR A 103 3.81 -7.27 -2.37
N GLU A 104 2.65 -7.20 -1.71
CA GLU A 104 1.66 -8.28 -1.68
C GLU A 104 1.16 -8.63 -3.09
N LEU A 105 0.84 -7.61 -3.89
CA LEU A 105 0.45 -7.81 -5.29
C LEU A 105 1.57 -8.47 -6.11
N ARG A 106 2.79 -8.01 -5.97
CA ARG A 106 3.95 -8.53 -6.69
C ARG A 106 4.27 -9.98 -6.32
N ASN A 107 4.11 -10.32 -5.06
CA ASN A 107 4.35 -11.67 -4.57
C ASN A 107 3.20 -12.64 -4.91
N GLY A 108 2.05 -12.11 -5.34
CA GLY A 108 0.87 -12.91 -5.66
C GLY A 108 0.12 -13.42 -4.42
N THR A 109 0.32 -12.79 -3.28
CA THR A 109 -0.49 -13.00 -2.06
C THR A 109 -1.90 -12.48 -2.29
N ILE A 110 -2.00 -11.33 -3.00
CA ILE A 110 -3.25 -10.78 -3.51
C ILE A 110 -3.19 -10.72 -5.04
N ASP A 111 -4.35 -10.79 -5.69
CA ASP A 111 -4.49 -10.67 -7.15
C ASP A 111 -4.75 -9.21 -7.57
N LEU A 112 -5.40 -8.42 -6.72
CA LEU A 112 -5.77 -7.02 -6.96
C LEU A 112 -5.59 -6.18 -5.68
N ILE A 113 -5.30 -4.89 -5.86
CA ILE A 113 -5.48 -3.84 -4.85
C ILE A 113 -6.76 -3.09 -5.23
N TRP A 114 -7.77 -3.07 -4.34
CA TRP A 114 -9.02 -2.36 -4.59
C TRP A 114 -9.55 -1.72 -3.31
N ASN A 115 -9.14 -0.47 -3.08
CA ASN A 115 -9.48 0.27 -1.86
C ASN A 115 -9.11 1.77 -2.01
N GLY A 116 -9.78 2.47 -2.94
CA GLY A 116 -9.48 3.87 -3.21
C GLY A 116 -8.03 4.11 -3.67
N TYR A 117 -7.42 3.15 -4.34
CA TYR A 117 -5.99 3.20 -4.69
C TYR A 117 -5.70 4.28 -5.74
N THR A 118 -5.18 5.40 -5.29
CA THR A 118 -4.94 6.60 -6.10
C THR A 118 -3.94 6.35 -7.23
N VAL A 119 -4.33 6.69 -8.45
CA VAL A 119 -3.48 6.66 -9.65
C VAL A 119 -2.49 7.82 -9.62
N ASN A 120 -1.19 7.53 -9.71
CA ASN A 120 -0.15 8.53 -9.89
C ASN A 120 0.98 8.03 -10.81
N PRO A 121 1.88 8.91 -11.30
CA PRO A 121 2.94 8.52 -12.23
C PRO A 121 3.89 7.45 -11.68
N GLU A 122 4.22 7.48 -10.39
CA GLU A 122 5.16 6.53 -9.80
C GLU A 122 4.53 5.13 -9.69
N ARG A 123 3.27 5.05 -9.21
CA ARG A 123 2.53 3.80 -9.11
C ARG A 123 2.29 3.16 -10.48
N LYS A 124 2.04 3.97 -11.53
CA LYS A 124 1.92 3.47 -12.92
C LYS A 124 3.15 2.76 -13.45
N LYS A 125 4.33 2.97 -12.84
CA LYS A 125 5.56 2.26 -13.22
C LYS A 125 5.62 0.84 -12.65
N THR A 126 4.83 0.55 -11.63
CA THR A 126 4.91 -0.68 -10.85
C THR A 126 3.67 -1.56 -10.93
N VAL A 127 2.50 -0.97 -11.21
CA VAL A 127 1.23 -1.68 -11.30
C VAL A 127 0.40 -1.23 -12.51
N ALA A 128 -0.45 -2.12 -13.02
CA ALA A 128 -1.46 -1.79 -14.01
C ALA A 128 -2.72 -1.29 -13.31
N PHE A 129 -3.33 -0.23 -13.84
CA PHE A 129 -4.57 0.35 -13.33
C PHE A 129 -5.74 0.09 -14.27
N SER A 130 -6.94 -0.03 -13.69
CA SER A 130 -8.20 0.10 -14.41
C SER A 130 -8.42 1.54 -14.90
N VAL A 131 -9.54 1.78 -15.58
CA VAL A 131 -10.04 3.14 -15.78
C VAL A 131 -10.37 3.76 -14.41
N PRO A 132 -10.07 5.05 -14.16
CA PRO A 132 -10.48 5.73 -12.93
C PRO A 132 -12.01 5.77 -12.83
N TYR A 133 -12.56 5.37 -11.69
CA TYR A 133 -14.00 5.36 -11.44
C TYR A 133 -14.45 6.41 -10.39
N LEU A 134 -13.47 7.02 -9.67
CA LEU A 134 -13.72 8.04 -8.66
C LEU A 134 -12.65 9.12 -8.75
N ARG A 135 -13.02 10.36 -8.41
CA ARG A 135 -12.09 11.46 -8.22
C ARG A 135 -11.75 11.61 -6.74
N ASN A 136 -10.48 11.85 -6.46
CA ASN A 136 -9.98 12.03 -5.12
C ASN A 136 -8.92 13.13 -5.07
N GLN A 137 -8.79 13.79 -3.92
CA GLN A 137 -7.78 14.80 -3.65
C GLN A 137 -7.17 14.52 -2.27
N GLN A 138 -5.94 14.97 -2.06
CA GLN A 138 -5.35 14.99 -0.73
C GLN A 138 -5.75 16.29 -0.04
N VAL A 139 -6.32 16.17 1.14
CA VAL A 139 -6.81 17.29 1.96
C VAL A 139 -6.16 17.27 3.34
N LEU A 140 -6.10 18.44 3.96
CA LEU A 140 -5.61 18.61 5.33
C LEU A 140 -6.81 18.75 6.26
N VAL A 141 -7.01 17.77 7.13
CA VAL A 141 -8.03 17.78 8.18
C VAL A 141 -7.40 18.25 9.48
N SER A 142 -8.09 19.13 10.20
CA SER A 142 -7.67 19.65 11.49
C SER A 142 -8.89 20.02 12.34
N LYS A 143 -8.72 19.99 13.66
CA LYS A 143 -9.77 20.54 14.56
C LYS A 143 -9.88 22.04 14.38
N LYS A 144 -11.09 22.58 14.43
CA LYS A 144 -11.37 24.01 14.29
C LYS A 144 -10.54 24.87 15.25
N LYS A 145 -10.35 24.43 16.48
CA LYS A 145 -9.56 25.14 17.51
C LYS A 145 -8.06 25.28 17.17
N GLU A 146 -7.55 24.45 16.26
CA GLU A 146 -6.13 24.50 15.86
C GLU A 146 -5.83 25.62 14.86
N ASN A 147 -6.87 26.26 14.29
CA ASN A 147 -6.75 27.34 13.34
C ASN A 147 -5.84 27.01 12.14
N VAL A 148 -6.01 25.81 11.62
CA VAL A 148 -5.29 25.36 10.42
C VAL A 148 -6.16 25.62 9.19
N TYR A 149 -5.74 26.56 8.33
CA TYR A 149 -6.47 26.98 7.13
C TYR A 149 -5.68 26.71 5.85
N ASP A 150 -4.37 26.55 5.97
CA ASP A 150 -3.45 26.28 4.87
C ASP A 150 -2.19 25.54 5.37
N ALA A 151 -1.29 25.25 4.45
CA ALA A 151 -0.02 24.59 4.79
C ALA A 151 0.87 25.41 5.72
N LYS A 152 0.82 26.77 5.63
CA LYS A 152 1.67 27.65 6.45
C LYS A 152 1.20 27.69 7.89
N SER A 153 -0.09 27.57 8.14
CA SER A 153 -0.67 27.51 9.48
C SER A 153 -0.34 26.20 10.23
N MET A 154 0.24 25.22 9.53
CA MET A 154 0.86 24.05 10.16
C MET A 154 2.25 24.30 10.76
N LYS A 155 2.75 25.55 10.72
CA LYS A 155 4.07 25.88 11.28
C LYS A 155 4.17 25.49 12.75
N GLY A 156 5.16 24.67 13.06
CA GLY A 156 5.41 24.18 14.41
C GLY A 156 4.45 23.13 14.94
N LYS A 157 3.52 22.64 14.12
CA LYS A 157 2.52 21.62 14.45
C LYS A 157 2.95 20.25 13.92
N ALA A 158 2.39 19.20 14.52
CA ALA A 158 2.59 17.82 14.07
C ALA A 158 1.54 17.44 13.02
N LEU A 159 2.00 16.75 11.96
CA LEU A 159 1.19 16.25 10.86
C LEU A 159 1.10 14.73 10.95
N GLY A 160 -0.13 14.18 10.90
CA GLY A 160 -0.36 12.75 10.72
C GLY A 160 -0.54 12.38 9.25
N GLN A 161 -0.17 11.17 8.89
CA GLN A 161 -0.39 10.58 7.57
C GLN A 161 -0.30 9.06 7.62
N GLN A 162 -1.00 8.35 6.75
CA GLN A 162 -0.88 6.91 6.68
C GLN A 162 0.38 6.52 5.90
N SER A 163 1.11 5.51 6.38
CA SER A 163 2.28 4.93 5.73
C SER A 163 1.93 4.41 4.33
N GLY A 164 2.73 4.78 3.31
CA GLY A 164 2.52 4.33 1.93
C GLY A 164 1.25 4.88 1.26
N SER A 165 0.55 5.85 1.87
CA SER A 165 -0.60 6.53 1.26
C SER A 165 -0.17 7.52 0.17
N SER A 166 -1.11 7.95 -0.66
CA SER A 166 -0.88 9.04 -1.63
C SER A 166 -0.61 10.38 -0.96
N GLY A 167 -1.14 10.59 0.25
CA GLY A 167 -0.79 11.73 1.11
C GLY A 167 0.68 11.73 1.50
N TYR A 168 1.18 10.59 1.98
CA TYR A 168 2.60 10.43 2.29
C TYR A 168 3.49 10.70 1.08
N GLU A 169 3.17 10.12 -0.08
CA GLU A 169 3.92 10.34 -1.33
C GLU A 169 3.92 11.82 -1.75
N SER A 170 2.77 12.50 -1.65
CA SER A 170 2.64 13.94 -1.93
C SER A 170 3.47 14.78 -0.96
N TYR A 171 3.44 14.47 0.32
CA TYR A 171 4.26 15.12 1.34
C TYR A 171 5.76 14.98 1.05
N MET A 172 6.20 13.80 0.64
CA MET A 172 7.61 13.54 0.33
C MET A 172 8.07 14.17 -0.98
N SER A 173 7.23 14.15 -2.02
CA SER A 173 7.56 14.66 -3.36
C SER A 173 7.41 16.18 -3.49
N GLN A 174 6.61 16.82 -2.62
CA GLN A 174 6.31 18.24 -2.67
C GLN A 174 6.66 18.96 -1.34
N PRO A 175 7.95 18.99 -0.94
CA PRO A 175 8.35 19.47 0.38
C PRO A 175 7.97 20.94 0.67
N LYS A 176 7.83 21.74 -0.38
CA LYS A 176 7.44 23.15 -0.24
C LYS A 176 6.00 23.37 0.21
N LEU A 177 5.13 22.35 0.05
CA LEU A 177 3.73 22.48 0.45
C LEU A 177 3.55 22.37 1.97
N LEU A 178 4.01 21.30 2.59
CA LEU A 178 3.80 21.02 4.02
C LEU A 178 5.10 20.80 4.79
N LYS A 179 6.04 20.02 4.24
CA LYS A 179 7.24 19.57 4.93
C LYS A 179 8.10 20.70 5.50
N ASN A 180 8.13 21.86 4.84
CA ASN A 180 8.89 23.02 5.30
C ASN A 180 8.23 23.76 6.47
N TYR A 181 6.99 23.46 6.82
CA TYR A 181 6.25 24.16 7.86
C TYR A 181 6.03 23.32 9.11
N VAL A 182 5.76 22.01 8.94
CA VAL A 182 5.47 21.13 10.07
C VAL A 182 6.69 20.92 10.96
N LYS A 183 6.45 20.77 12.25
CA LYS A 183 7.49 20.42 13.22
C LYS A 183 7.96 18.97 12.99
N GLU A 184 7.00 18.09 12.75
CA GLU A 184 7.22 16.66 12.54
C GLU A 184 6.07 16.05 11.73
N ALA A 185 6.34 14.91 11.10
CA ALA A 185 5.33 14.10 10.43
C ALA A 185 5.31 12.70 11.05
N VAL A 186 4.15 12.32 11.59
CA VAL A 186 3.91 11.03 12.24
C VAL A 186 3.23 10.10 11.24
N GLN A 187 3.75 8.90 11.10
CA GLN A 187 3.18 7.87 10.22
C GLN A 187 2.34 6.89 11.03
N TYR A 188 1.19 6.53 10.50
CA TYR A 188 0.25 5.58 11.08
C TYR A 188 -0.01 4.43 10.10
N ASP A 189 -0.30 3.26 10.62
CA ASP A 189 -0.70 2.11 9.80
C ASP A 189 -2.09 2.32 9.20
N THR A 190 -3.00 2.94 9.98
CA THR A 190 -4.38 3.24 9.56
C THR A 190 -4.76 4.70 9.86
N PHE A 191 -5.72 5.23 9.09
CA PHE A 191 -6.28 6.55 9.38
C PHE A 191 -7.07 6.58 10.69
N ASN A 192 -7.68 5.47 11.10
CA ASN A 192 -8.34 5.38 12.42
C ASN A 192 -7.39 5.73 13.56
N ASN A 193 -6.16 5.18 13.54
CA ASN A 193 -5.14 5.51 14.56
C ASN A 193 -4.72 6.98 14.48
N ALA A 194 -4.60 7.54 13.27
CA ALA A 194 -4.30 8.95 13.09
C ALA A 194 -5.41 9.86 13.62
N PHE A 195 -6.68 9.51 13.43
CA PHE A 195 -7.81 10.25 14.00
C PHE A 195 -7.87 10.18 15.52
N LEU A 196 -7.54 9.04 16.13
CA LEU A 196 -7.41 8.94 17.58
C LEU A 196 -6.37 9.94 18.12
N ASP A 197 -5.25 10.10 17.45
CA ASP A 197 -4.20 11.04 17.83
C ASP A 197 -4.57 12.50 17.52
N LEU A 198 -5.29 12.75 16.43
CA LEU A 198 -5.87 14.06 16.13
C LEU A 198 -6.87 14.49 17.21
N ASN A 199 -7.77 13.57 17.62
CA ASN A 199 -8.75 13.80 18.66
C ASN A 199 -8.11 14.03 20.04
N ALA A 200 -7.02 13.31 20.32
CA ALA A 200 -6.22 13.48 21.53
C ALA A 200 -5.27 14.69 21.50
N ASN A 201 -5.25 15.48 20.41
CA ASN A 201 -4.34 16.60 20.15
C ASN A 201 -2.84 16.22 20.16
N ARG A 202 -2.49 14.96 19.89
CA ARG A 202 -1.11 14.53 19.70
C ARG A 202 -0.57 14.98 18.34
N ILE A 203 -1.46 15.08 17.34
CA ILE A 203 -1.21 15.73 16.05
C ILE A 203 -2.24 16.86 15.85
N GLN A 204 -1.94 17.87 15.06
CA GLN A 204 -2.81 19.01 14.82
C GLN A 204 -3.36 19.06 13.39
N GLY A 205 -2.80 18.28 12.49
CA GLY A 205 -3.31 18.11 11.13
C GLY A 205 -3.13 16.68 10.66
N LEU A 206 -4.00 16.24 9.77
CA LEU A 206 -3.97 14.92 9.13
C LEU A 206 -4.09 15.10 7.62
N LEU A 207 -3.10 14.61 6.88
CA LEU A 207 -3.12 14.59 5.41
C LEU A 207 -3.77 13.29 4.94
N ILE A 208 -4.91 13.41 4.25
CA ILE A 208 -5.79 12.28 3.97
C ILE A 208 -6.55 12.47 2.66
N ASP A 209 -7.08 11.39 2.13
CA ASP A 209 -7.96 11.38 0.97
C ASP A 209 -9.29 12.09 1.25
N SER A 210 -9.74 12.95 0.32
CA SER A 210 -10.96 13.73 0.49
C SER A 210 -12.19 12.84 0.71
N VAL A 211 -12.26 11.69 0.04
CA VAL A 211 -13.38 10.74 0.21
C VAL A 211 -13.52 10.25 1.65
N TYR A 212 -12.39 10.04 2.34
CA TYR A 212 -12.40 9.68 3.76
C TYR A 212 -12.75 10.89 4.64
N ALA A 213 -12.09 12.02 4.38
CA ALA A 213 -12.31 13.26 5.13
C ALA A 213 -13.78 13.70 5.10
N ASP A 214 -14.39 13.70 3.91
CA ASP A 214 -15.78 14.09 3.74
C ASP A 214 -16.74 13.17 4.53
N TYR A 215 -16.48 11.88 4.48
CA TYR A 215 -17.26 10.90 5.26
C TYR A 215 -17.08 11.13 6.77
N TYR A 216 -15.84 11.28 7.23
CA TYR A 216 -15.54 11.46 8.65
C TYR A 216 -16.16 12.73 9.22
N VAL A 217 -15.97 13.87 8.54
CA VAL A 217 -16.52 15.18 8.96
C VAL A 217 -18.04 15.19 8.98
N ALA A 218 -18.69 14.42 8.09
CA ALA A 218 -20.16 14.30 8.09
C ALA A 218 -20.70 13.51 9.31
N HIS A 219 -19.89 12.62 9.90
CA HIS A 219 -20.31 11.76 11.02
C HIS A 219 -19.72 12.22 12.37
N GLU A 220 -18.63 12.97 12.35
CA GLU A 220 -17.92 13.49 13.53
C GLU A 220 -17.67 15.01 13.31
N PRO A 221 -18.68 15.87 13.52
CA PRO A 221 -18.63 17.28 13.10
C PRO A 221 -17.75 18.20 13.97
N ASP A 222 -17.18 17.75 15.09
CA ASP A 222 -16.32 18.52 16.02
C ASP A 222 -14.84 18.44 15.60
#